data_b31b46c2adc3d31510d602880dfa5534
#
_entry.id   b31b46c2adc3d31510d602880dfa5534
#
_cell.length_a   1.000
_cell.length_b   1.000
_cell.length_c   1.000
_cell.angle_alpha   90.00
_cell.angle_beta   90.00
_cell.angle_gamma   90.00
#
_symmetry.space_group_name_H-M   'P 1'
#
loop_
_entity.id
_entity.type
_entity.pdbx_description
1 polymer ?
#
loop_
_entity_poly.entity_id
_entity_poly.type
_entity_poly.pdbx_seq_one_letter_code
_entity_poly.pdbx_strand_id
1 'polypeptide(L)'
;VAKVAGMPPTTGLWACVAAGIFAALFVANRVLWIGSDSTTSPLIFAGLSVVAVPGSEQYVRLAVTLAICVGAIFVVVAIAKMQWIADLLSRPVTVGFMAGVATIIVVGQLAGLLGIPAAGKTTLEKLWNVLSNLDKINWLAALIGVVSLVALPLFTKLNRKLPGALLVMTLATLATALLSLTRYGLEVLGPLQTGAPHWVWPDFSFDAIRVVLPTALAIALIAIAQTAATSRSSADAGGFTTSLRADFTGVGVANLASAGVGAYSVDASPGATVVMQSSGTKSQLGSVIGAVCVLVVVLFAGGLLADLPTATLAAIMILLSVRIVNVKELRRIRSYSKPALALTIVT
;
A
#
# COMPACT_ATOMS: atom_id res chain seq x y z
N VAL A 1 6.64 -3.61 1.74
CA VAL A 1 5.70 -3.26 2.80
C VAL A 1 5.97 -4.12 4.03
N ALA A 2 5.80 -5.44 4.01
CA ALA A 2 6.00 -6.32 5.18
C ALA A 2 7.39 -6.16 5.84
N LYS A 3 8.47 -6.14 5.05
CA LYS A 3 9.83 -5.88 5.56
C LYS A 3 9.94 -4.53 6.30
N VAL A 4 9.24 -3.51 5.82
CA VAL A 4 9.19 -2.18 6.47
C VAL A 4 8.45 -2.24 7.79
N ALA A 5 7.44 -3.11 7.89
CA ALA A 5 6.72 -3.38 9.15
C ALA A 5 7.50 -4.29 10.11
N GLY A 6 8.71 -4.74 9.77
CA GLY A 6 9.48 -5.70 10.58
C GLY A 6 8.93 -7.13 10.55
N MET A 7 8.07 -7.43 9.57
CA MET A 7 7.39 -8.72 9.43
C MET A 7 8.00 -9.55 8.29
N PRO A 8 7.87 -10.89 8.34
CA PRO A 8 8.23 -11.74 7.21
C PRO A 8 7.55 -11.30 5.92
N PRO A 9 8.23 -11.37 4.76
CA PRO A 9 7.68 -10.86 3.49
C PRO A 9 6.33 -11.47 3.09
N THR A 10 6.12 -12.74 3.38
CA THR A 10 4.89 -13.49 3.07
C THR A 10 3.67 -13.00 3.84
N THR A 11 3.84 -12.47 5.05
CA THR A 11 2.71 -12.00 5.86
C THR A 11 1.96 -10.85 5.18
N GLY A 12 2.66 -9.98 4.41
CA GLY A 12 2.02 -8.92 3.64
C GLY A 12 1.14 -9.43 2.50
N LEU A 13 1.52 -10.53 1.87
CA LEU A 13 0.72 -11.16 0.83
C LEU A 13 -0.52 -11.84 1.44
N TRP A 14 -0.35 -12.57 2.55
CA TRP A 14 -1.47 -13.15 3.29
C TRP A 14 -2.42 -12.10 3.84
N ALA A 15 -1.90 -10.95 4.31
CA ALA A 15 -2.71 -9.79 4.69
C ALA A 15 -3.59 -9.32 3.52
N CYS A 16 -3.03 -9.19 2.31
CA CYS A 16 -3.77 -8.79 1.12
C CYS A 16 -4.83 -9.81 0.72
N VAL A 17 -4.52 -11.13 0.82
CA VAL A 17 -5.49 -12.20 0.53
C VAL A 17 -6.68 -12.13 1.48
N ALA A 18 -6.41 -12.13 2.79
CA ALA A 18 -7.46 -12.10 3.80
C ALA A 18 -8.28 -10.80 3.71
N ALA A 19 -7.60 -9.65 3.65
CA ALA A 19 -8.27 -8.36 3.55
C ALA A 19 -9.12 -8.26 2.28
N GLY A 20 -8.58 -8.61 1.11
CA GLY A 20 -9.28 -8.48 -0.16
C GLY A 20 -10.54 -9.35 -0.28
N ILE A 21 -10.56 -10.53 0.36
CA ILE A 21 -11.73 -11.41 0.38
C ILE A 21 -12.77 -10.91 1.40
N PHE A 22 -12.35 -10.72 2.65
CA PHE A 22 -13.30 -10.45 3.73
C PHE A 22 -13.82 -9.02 3.71
N ALA A 23 -12.99 -8.03 3.35
CA ALA A 23 -13.44 -6.66 3.19
C ALA A 23 -14.50 -6.51 2.10
N ALA A 24 -14.36 -7.23 1.00
CA ALA A 24 -15.27 -7.16 -0.15
C ALA A 24 -16.74 -7.44 0.20
N LEU A 25 -16.98 -8.16 1.30
CA LEU A 25 -18.34 -8.47 1.79
C LEU A 25 -19.01 -7.28 2.49
N PHE A 26 -18.23 -6.31 2.99
CA PHE A 26 -18.74 -5.23 3.84
C PHE A 26 -18.51 -3.84 3.23
N VAL A 27 -17.56 -3.68 2.32
CA VAL A 27 -17.22 -2.40 1.68
C VAL A 27 -18.29 -1.99 0.69
N ALA A 28 -18.79 -0.76 0.82
CA ALA A 28 -19.76 -0.19 -0.12
C ALA A 28 -19.10 0.43 -1.35
N ASN A 29 -17.87 0.90 -1.23
CA ASN A 29 -17.12 1.48 -2.33
C ASN A 29 -16.76 0.40 -3.35
N ARG A 30 -17.05 0.65 -4.64
CA ARG A 30 -16.92 -0.35 -5.71
C ARG A 30 -15.49 -0.74 -6.05
N VAL A 31 -14.53 0.14 -5.77
CA VAL A 31 -13.13 0.00 -6.20
C VAL A 31 -12.12 0.13 -5.07
N LEU A 32 -12.57 0.33 -3.83
CA LEU A 32 -11.69 0.47 -2.68
C LEU A 32 -10.94 -0.84 -2.43
N TRP A 33 -9.62 -0.80 -2.54
CA TRP A 33 -8.76 -1.92 -2.19
C TRP A 33 -8.27 -1.78 -0.76
N ILE A 34 -8.48 -2.82 0.04
CA ILE A 34 -7.96 -2.92 1.41
C ILE A 34 -6.89 -4.00 1.44
N GLY A 35 -5.74 -3.68 2.02
CA GLY A 35 -4.60 -4.59 2.08
C GLY A 35 -3.42 -3.99 2.82
N SER A 36 -2.28 -4.65 2.67
CA SER A 36 -1.01 -4.17 3.22
C SER A 36 -0.60 -2.86 2.54
N ASP A 37 -0.44 -1.78 3.31
CA ASP A 37 -0.09 -0.46 2.79
C ASP A 37 1.23 0.07 3.34
N SER A 38 1.86 0.97 2.59
CA SER A 38 3.17 1.55 2.93
C SER A 38 3.10 2.64 3.98
N THR A 39 1.92 3.20 4.22
CA THR A 39 1.72 4.31 5.15
C THR A 39 1.71 3.83 6.61
N THR A 40 1.05 2.71 6.87
CA THR A 40 0.91 2.15 8.22
C THR A 40 2.07 1.26 8.64
N SER A 41 2.77 0.64 7.67
CA SER A 41 3.89 -0.27 7.95
C SER A 41 5.04 0.34 8.77
N PRO A 42 5.50 1.57 8.52
CA PRO A 42 6.53 2.21 9.35
C PRO A 42 6.06 2.47 10.79
N LEU A 43 4.76 2.72 10.98
CA LEU A 43 4.18 2.95 12.32
C LEU A 43 4.14 1.65 13.12
N ILE A 44 3.81 0.53 12.49
CA ILE A 44 3.88 -0.79 13.09
C ILE A 44 5.30 -1.05 13.57
N PHE A 45 6.29 -0.81 12.69
CA PHE A 45 7.70 -0.98 13.04
C PHE A 45 8.11 -0.08 14.20
N ALA A 46 7.80 1.21 14.13
CA ALA A 46 8.17 2.17 15.17
C ALA A 46 7.55 1.82 16.54
N GLY A 47 6.28 1.40 16.55
CA GLY A 47 5.59 1.04 17.78
C GLY A 47 6.05 -0.28 18.40
N LEU A 48 6.34 -1.28 17.60
CA LEU A 48 6.65 -2.62 18.09
C LEU A 48 8.15 -2.89 18.26
N SER A 49 9.03 -2.23 17.51
CA SER A 49 10.48 -2.44 17.60
C SER A 49 11.10 -1.97 18.93
N VAL A 50 10.36 -1.17 19.70
CA VAL A 50 10.76 -0.75 21.05
C VAL A 50 10.59 -1.87 22.08
N VAL A 51 9.68 -2.82 21.82
CA VAL A 51 9.25 -3.86 22.78
C VAL A 51 9.67 -5.25 22.36
N ALA A 52 9.87 -5.49 21.06
CA ALA A 52 10.25 -6.80 20.53
C ALA A 52 11.20 -6.66 19.35
N VAL A 53 12.05 -7.67 19.17
CA VAL A 53 12.99 -7.72 18.03
C VAL A 53 12.21 -7.99 16.74
N PRO A 54 12.36 -7.17 15.69
CA PRO A 54 11.69 -7.37 14.42
C PRO A 54 11.94 -8.79 13.87
N GLY A 55 10.87 -9.43 13.37
CA GLY A 55 10.91 -10.80 12.87
C GLY A 55 10.89 -11.91 13.93
N SER A 56 10.97 -11.60 15.23
CA SER A 56 10.80 -12.57 16.30
C SER A 56 9.36 -13.03 16.43
N GLU A 57 9.13 -14.21 17.01
CA GLU A 57 7.78 -14.73 17.25
C GLU A 57 6.95 -13.78 18.14
N GLN A 58 7.58 -13.20 19.16
CA GLN A 58 6.97 -12.19 20.02
C GLN A 58 6.53 -10.96 19.21
N TYR A 59 7.37 -10.49 18.29
CA TYR A 59 7.03 -9.36 17.41
C TYR A 59 5.81 -9.67 16.55
N VAL A 60 5.75 -10.88 15.97
CA VAL A 60 4.61 -11.32 15.14
C VAL A 60 3.35 -11.41 15.99
N ARG A 61 3.41 -11.98 17.19
CA ARG A 61 2.27 -12.02 18.13
C ARG A 61 1.73 -10.63 18.45
N LEU A 62 2.60 -9.69 18.76
CA LEU A 62 2.20 -8.30 19.04
C LEU A 62 1.64 -7.60 17.79
N ALA A 63 2.17 -7.86 16.61
CA ALA A 63 1.65 -7.32 15.35
C ALA A 63 0.25 -7.84 15.02
N VAL A 64 -0.02 -9.11 15.32
CA VAL A 64 -1.36 -9.72 15.19
C VAL A 64 -2.33 -9.11 16.22
N THR A 65 -1.91 -8.97 17.47
CA THR A 65 -2.71 -8.29 18.52
C THR A 65 -3.02 -6.85 18.14
N LEU A 66 -2.05 -6.13 17.60
CA LEU A 66 -2.22 -4.77 17.10
C LEU A 66 -3.26 -4.73 15.97
N ALA A 67 -3.23 -5.67 15.02
CA ALA A 67 -4.21 -5.74 13.95
C ALA A 67 -5.64 -5.98 14.50
N ILE A 68 -5.79 -6.81 15.52
CA ILE A 68 -7.07 -7.02 16.21
C ILE A 68 -7.54 -5.73 16.87
N CYS A 69 -6.66 -5.01 17.59
CA CYS A 69 -7.00 -3.74 18.21
C CYS A 69 -7.44 -2.70 17.17
N VAL A 70 -6.70 -2.55 16.07
CA VAL A 70 -7.09 -1.64 14.97
C VAL A 70 -8.43 -2.05 14.37
N GLY A 71 -8.63 -3.34 14.11
CA GLY A 71 -9.90 -3.88 13.60
C GLY A 71 -11.07 -3.58 14.55
N ALA A 72 -10.89 -3.79 15.84
CA ALA A 72 -11.89 -3.48 16.86
C ALA A 72 -12.23 -1.98 16.89
N ILE A 73 -11.21 -1.10 16.83
CA ILE A 73 -11.42 0.36 16.78
C ILE A 73 -12.27 0.74 15.55
N PHE A 74 -11.97 0.22 14.37
CA PHE A 74 -12.75 0.48 13.15
C PHE A 74 -14.19 0.00 13.27
N VAL A 75 -14.41 -1.19 13.83
CA VAL A 75 -15.77 -1.73 14.06
C VAL A 75 -16.53 -0.84 15.05
N VAL A 76 -15.90 -0.41 16.14
CA VAL A 76 -16.49 0.52 17.10
C VAL A 76 -16.84 1.85 16.44
N VAL A 77 -15.94 2.45 15.67
CA VAL A 77 -16.18 3.70 14.94
C VAL A 77 -17.35 3.56 13.95
N ALA A 78 -17.45 2.42 13.26
CA ALA A 78 -18.55 2.15 12.34
C ALA A 78 -19.90 1.95 13.06
N ILE A 79 -19.93 1.21 14.17
CA ILE A 79 -21.14 0.97 14.98
C ILE A 79 -21.60 2.27 15.67
N ALA A 80 -20.68 3.02 16.26
CA ALA A 80 -20.94 4.29 16.92
C ALA A 80 -21.31 5.41 15.93
N LYS A 81 -21.35 5.11 14.61
CA LYS A 81 -21.66 6.09 13.56
C LYS A 81 -20.74 7.31 13.58
N MET A 82 -19.47 7.11 13.98
CA MET A 82 -18.49 8.18 14.11
C MET A 82 -17.81 8.53 12.77
N GLN A 83 -18.43 8.22 11.63
CA GLN A 83 -17.92 8.60 10.31
C GLN A 83 -17.82 10.13 10.13
N TRP A 84 -18.48 10.92 10.98
CA TRP A 84 -18.33 12.38 11.02
C TRP A 84 -16.88 12.83 11.31
N ILE A 85 -16.05 11.96 11.95
CA ILE A 85 -14.62 12.22 12.11
C ILE A 85 -13.96 12.43 10.74
N ALA A 86 -14.40 11.68 9.75
CA ALA A 86 -13.95 11.87 8.36
C ALA A 86 -14.47 13.15 7.71
N ASP A 87 -15.57 13.74 8.23
CA ASP A 87 -16.12 15.01 7.73
C ASP A 87 -15.29 16.21 8.19
N LEU A 88 -14.44 16.03 9.20
CA LEU A 88 -13.42 17.02 9.59
C LEU A 88 -12.38 17.21 8.50
N LEU A 89 -12.22 16.22 7.62
CA LEU A 89 -11.35 16.31 6.44
C LEU A 89 -12.07 17.07 5.32
N SER A 90 -11.82 18.37 5.24
CA SER A 90 -12.33 19.18 4.13
C SER A 90 -11.72 18.72 2.78
N ARG A 91 -12.37 19.04 1.65
CA ARG A 91 -11.83 18.71 0.31
C ARG A 91 -10.39 19.16 0.11
N PRO A 92 -9.96 20.38 0.47
CA PRO A 92 -8.56 20.78 0.39
C PRO A 92 -7.62 19.88 1.18
N VAL A 93 -8.00 19.49 2.41
CA VAL A 93 -7.23 18.58 3.25
C VAL A 93 -7.11 17.20 2.59
N THR A 94 -8.20 16.65 2.04
CA THR A 94 -8.17 15.36 1.34
C THR A 94 -7.25 15.40 0.12
N VAL A 95 -7.30 16.46 -0.68
CA VAL A 95 -6.42 16.61 -1.86
C VAL A 95 -4.96 16.78 -1.45
N GLY A 96 -4.67 17.57 -0.40
CA GLY A 96 -3.33 17.72 0.17
C GLY A 96 -2.80 16.40 0.71
N PHE A 97 -3.58 15.70 1.50
CA PHE A 97 -3.23 14.39 2.04
C PHE A 97 -2.89 13.37 0.93
N MET A 98 -3.73 13.28 -0.12
CA MET A 98 -3.45 12.40 -1.25
C MET A 98 -2.18 12.79 -2.01
N ALA A 99 -1.92 14.09 -2.19
CA ALA A 99 -0.70 14.57 -2.80
C ALA A 99 0.54 14.26 -1.93
N GLY A 100 0.42 14.40 -0.61
CA GLY A 100 1.45 14.03 0.36
C GLY A 100 1.77 12.54 0.30
N VAL A 101 0.76 11.68 0.36
CA VAL A 101 0.92 10.22 0.20
C VAL A 101 1.60 9.87 -1.12
N ALA A 102 1.17 10.48 -2.23
CA ALA A 102 1.80 10.26 -3.53
C ALA A 102 3.28 10.65 -3.52
N THR A 103 3.62 11.79 -2.91
CA THR A 103 5.00 12.26 -2.78
C THR A 103 5.86 11.30 -1.95
N ILE A 104 5.35 10.84 -0.82
CA ILE A 104 6.03 9.84 0.03
C ILE A 104 6.32 8.56 -0.74
N ILE A 105 5.35 8.07 -1.53
CA ILE A 105 5.52 6.86 -2.34
C ILE A 105 6.57 7.12 -3.43
N VAL A 106 6.48 8.22 -4.18
CA VAL A 106 7.44 8.54 -5.25
C VAL A 106 8.86 8.61 -4.70
N VAL A 107 9.09 9.39 -3.63
CA VAL A 107 10.41 9.51 -3.01
C VAL A 107 10.91 8.15 -2.49
N GLY A 108 10.01 7.36 -1.89
CA GLY A 108 10.36 6.03 -1.41
C GLY A 108 10.77 5.03 -2.50
N GLN A 109 10.34 5.26 -3.74
CA GLN A 109 10.65 4.38 -4.88
C GLN A 109 11.86 4.85 -5.72
N LEU A 110 12.36 6.09 -5.51
CA LEU A 110 13.47 6.61 -6.31
C LEU A 110 14.74 5.76 -6.19
N ALA A 111 15.08 5.31 -4.98
CA ALA A 111 16.25 4.46 -4.74
C ALA A 111 16.13 3.15 -5.54
N GLY A 112 14.98 2.46 -5.46
CA GLY A 112 14.73 1.23 -6.22
C GLY A 112 14.72 1.44 -7.73
N LEU A 113 14.19 2.59 -8.21
CA LEU A 113 14.21 2.94 -9.63
C LEU A 113 15.63 3.10 -10.18
N LEU A 114 16.52 3.71 -9.39
CA LEU A 114 17.90 4.01 -9.76
C LEU A 114 18.89 2.90 -9.38
N GLY A 115 18.42 1.85 -8.70
CA GLY A 115 19.28 0.77 -8.19
C GLY A 115 20.27 1.24 -7.11
N ILE A 116 19.91 2.27 -6.36
CA ILE A 116 20.69 2.79 -5.23
C ILE A 116 20.26 2.05 -3.96
N PRO A 117 21.19 1.65 -3.06
CA PRO A 117 20.82 1.05 -1.79
C PRO A 117 19.86 1.95 -1.00
N ALA A 118 18.69 1.41 -0.63
CA ALA A 118 17.68 2.16 0.10
C ALA A 118 18.15 2.42 1.53
N ALA A 119 18.24 3.68 1.95
CA ALA A 119 18.56 4.09 3.31
C ALA A 119 17.68 5.28 3.73
N GLY A 120 17.57 5.49 5.05
CA GLY A 120 16.77 6.54 5.66
C GLY A 120 15.41 6.06 6.17
N LYS A 121 14.99 6.60 7.31
CA LYS A 121 13.73 6.31 7.97
C LYS A 121 12.62 7.27 7.51
N THR A 122 12.96 8.54 7.37
CA THR A 122 12.04 9.60 6.94
C THR A 122 12.07 9.82 5.43
N THR A 123 11.06 10.47 4.88
CA THR A 123 10.99 10.82 3.45
C THR A 123 12.13 11.71 3.03
N LEU A 124 12.50 12.68 3.88
CA LEU A 124 13.61 13.58 3.62
C LEU A 124 14.97 12.87 3.63
N GLU A 125 15.17 11.95 4.58
CA GLU A 125 16.39 11.12 4.62
C GLU A 125 16.50 10.22 3.39
N LYS A 126 15.40 9.63 2.92
CA LYS A 126 15.37 8.83 1.69
C LYS A 126 15.72 9.67 0.47
N LEU A 127 15.16 10.87 0.36
CA LEU A 127 15.51 11.81 -0.71
C LEU A 127 16.98 12.22 -0.64
N TRP A 128 17.48 12.56 0.55
CA TRP A 128 18.88 12.88 0.77
C TRP A 128 19.81 11.72 0.42
N ASN A 129 19.44 10.49 0.82
CA ASN A 129 20.20 9.29 0.46
C ASN A 129 20.33 9.13 -1.06
N VAL A 130 19.27 9.35 -1.81
CA VAL A 130 19.31 9.29 -3.28
C VAL A 130 20.22 10.38 -3.84
N LEU A 131 20.07 11.63 -3.38
CA LEU A 131 20.87 12.77 -3.86
C LEU A 131 22.36 12.65 -3.51
N SER A 132 22.67 12.07 -2.34
CA SER A 132 24.06 11.90 -1.88
C SER A 132 24.76 10.68 -2.48
N ASN A 133 24.05 9.77 -3.12
CA ASN A 133 24.61 8.55 -3.70
C ASN A 133 24.32 8.42 -5.21
N LEU A 134 24.24 9.56 -5.91
CA LEU A 134 24.07 9.56 -7.37
C LEU A 134 25.27 8.93 -8.11
N ASP A 135 26.41 8.90 -7.48
CA ASP A 135 27.61 8.18 -7.94
C ASP A 135 27.45 6.64 -7.94
N LYS A 136 26.52 6.13 -7.14
CA LYS A 136 26.25 4.69 -6.99
C LYS A 136 25.06 4.22 -7.81
N ILE A 137 24.61 4.97 -8.80
CA ILE A 137 23.52 4.58 -9.69
C ILE A 137 23.90 3.30 -10.44
N ASN A 138 23.04 2.28 -10.34
CA ASN A 138 23.12 1.13 -11.22
C ASN A 138 22.42 1.49 -12.54
N TRP A 139 23.22 1.79 -13.57
CA TRP A 139 22.71 2.22 -14.87
C TRP A 139 21.79 1.21 -15.53
N LEU A 140 21.99 -0.09 -15.26
CA LEU A 140 21.11 -1.16 -15.76
C LEU A 140 19.75 -1.10 -15.08
N ALA A 141 19.71 -0.94 -13.76
CA ALA A 141 18.48 -0.76 -12.99
C ALA A 141 17.74 0.51 -13.43
N ALA A 142 18.46 1.63 -13.55
CA ALA A 142 17.90 2.89 -14.01
C ALA A 142 17.32 2.77 -15.43
N LEU A 143 18.01 2.11 -16.36
CA LEU A 143 17.52 1.85 -17.71
C LEU A 143 16.22 1.05 -17.69
N ILE A 144 16.19 -0.07 -16.97
CA ILE A 144 14.99 -0.93 -16.86
C ILE A 144 13.85 -0.15 -16.21
N GLY A 145 14.13 0.62 -15.16
CA GLY A 145 13.16 1.48 -14.48
C GLY A 145 12.56 2.52 -15.41
N VAL A 146 13.38 3.26 -16.16
CA VAL A 146 12.93 4.29 -17.09
C VAL A 146 12.16 3.66 -18.27
N VAL A 147 12.67 2.56 -18.85
CA VAL A 147 11.97 1.82 -19.90
C VAL A 147 10.60 1.35 -19.40
N SER A 148 10.53 0.79 -18.20
CA SER A 148 9.27 0.39 -17.59
C SER A 148 8.32 1.58 -17.40
N LEU A 149 8.83 2.72 -16.92
CA LEU A 149 8.05 3.94 -16.70
C LEU A 149 7.45 4.50 -18.00
N VAL A 150 8.19 4.41 -19.12
CA VAL A 150 7.73 4.85 -20.44
C VAL A 150 6.80 3.82 -21.09
N ALA A 151 7.11 2.53 -20.97
CA ALA A 151 6.32 1.44 -21.54
C ALA A 151 4.90 1.36 -20.93
N LEU A 152 4.75 1.61 -19.64
CA LEU A 152 3.46 1.56 -18.96
C LEU A 152 2.37 2.46 -19.61
N PRO A 153 2.57 3.78 -19.80
CA PRO A 153 1.59 4.62 -20.46
C PRO A 153 1.47 4.30 -21.96
N LEU A 154 2.55 3.82 -22.60
CA LEU A 154 2.52 3.43 -24.01
C LEU A 154 1.58 2.26 -24.25
N PHE A 155 1.69 1.17 -23.48
CA PHE A 155 0.79 0.02 -23.58
C PHE A 155 -0.67 0.42 -23.27
N THR A 156 -0.89 1.31 -22.31
CA THR A 156 -2.23 1.81 -21.98
C THR A 156 -2.83 2.65 -23.11
N LYS A 157 -1.99 3.37 -23.89
CA LYS A 157 -2.44 4.15 -25.07
C LYS A 157 -2.71 3.26 -26.28
N LEU A 158 -1.87 2.24 -26.53
CA LEU A 158 -2.04 1.33 -27.65
C LEU A 158 -3.35 0.54 -27.54
N ASN A 159 -3.65 0.01 -26.39
CA ASN A 159 -4.91 -0.70 -26.18
C ASN A 159 -5.34 -0.61 -24.70
N ARG A 160 -6.45 0.11 -24.46
CA ARG A 160 -7.03 0.28 -23.11
C ARG A 160 -7.45 -1.04 -22.43
N LYS A 161 -7.61 -2.12 -23.20
CA LYS A 161 -7.99 -3.44 -22.67
C LYS A 161 -6.79 -4.25 -22.19
N LEU A 162 -5.57 -3.86 -22.57
CA LEU A 162 -4.36 -4.57 -22.15
C LEU A 162 -3.96 -4.17 -20.72
N PRO A 163 -3.67 -5.13 -19.84
CA PRO A 163 -3.16 -4.86 -18.50
C PRO A 163 -1.68 -4.45 -18.59
N GLY A 164 -1.42 -3.17 -18.92
CA GLY A 164 -0.08 -2.66 -19.20
C GLY A 164 0.95 -2.95 -18.09
N ALA A 165 0.54 -2.85 -16.82
CA ALA A 165 1.41 -3.17 -15.69
C ALA A 165 1.83 -4.65 -15.70
N LEU A 166 0.89 -5.56 -15.96
CA LEU A 166 1.18 -6.99 -16.03
C LEU A 166 2.14 -7.31 -17.18
N LEU A 167 1.91 -6.71 -18.36
CA LEU A 167 2.79 -6.91 -19.51
C LEU A 167 4.21 -6.41 -19.25
N VAL A 168 4.35 -5.21 -18.68
CA VAL A 168 5.66 -4.66 -18.32
C VAL A 168 6.36 -5.54 -17.29
N MET A 169 5.66 -6.00 -16.26
CA MET A 169 6.20 -6.91 -15.26
C MET A 169 6.68 -8.22 -15.90
N THR A 170 5.83 -8.86 -16.72
CA THR A 170 6.16 -10.13 -17.38
C THR A 170 7.35 -9.98 -18.32
N LEU A 171 7.37 -8.93 -19.15
CA LEU A 171 8.49 -8.68 -20.08
C LEU A 171 9.79 -8.37 -19.31
N ALA A 172 9.73 -7.58 -18.26
CA ALA A 172 10.91 -7.28 -17.45
C ALA A 172 11.44 -8.53 -16.73
N THR A 173 10.57 -9.37 -16.17
CA THR A 173 10.95 -10.64 -15.55
C THR A 173 11.59 -11.59 -16.55
N LEU A 174 10.96 -11.77 -17.72
CA LEU A 174 11.50 -12.60 -18.80
C LEU A 174 12.87 -12.09 -19.27
N ALA A 175 13.01 -10.79 -19.51
CA ALA A 175 14.29 -10.19 -19.90
C ALA A 175 15.37 -10.44 -18.85
N THR A 176 15.04 -10.29 -17.56
CA THR A 176 15.97 -10.52 -16.45
C THR A 176 16.40 -11.99 -16.37
N ALA A 177 15.45 -12.92 -16.50
CA ALA A 177 15.73 -14.36 -16.46
C ALA A 177 16.55 -14.81 -17.68
N LEU A 178 16.12 -14.45 -18.91
CA LEU A 178 16.76 -14.90 -20.15
C LEU A 178 18.16 -14.30 -20.33
N LEU A 179 18.33 -13.03 -19.98
CA LEU A 179 19.63 -12.34 -20.12
C LEU A 179 20.50 -12.44 -18.87
N SER A 180 20.03 -13.14 -17.82
CA SER A 180 20.73 -13.29 -16.53
C SER A 180 21.22 -11.96 -15.97
N LEU A 181 20.37 -10.92 -16.02
CA LEU A 181 20.75 -9.53 -15.67
C LEU A 181 21.15 -9.37 -14.19
N THR A 182 20.78 -10.30 -13.33
CA THR A 182 21.22 -10.37 -11.93
C THR A 182 22.74 -10.45 -11.80
N ARG A 183 23.45 -11.07 -12.79
CA ARG A 183 24.92 -11.14 -12.83
C ARG A 183 25.57 -9.75 -13.00
N TYR A 184 24.83 -8.80 -13.53
CA TYR A 184 25.27 -7.41 -13.72
C TYR A 184 24.84 -6.49 -12.58
N GLY A 185 24.48 -7.07 -11.42
CA GLY A 185 24.12 -6.31 -10.23
C GLY A 185 22.68 -5.75 -10.23
N LEU A 186 21.80 -6.28 -11.11
CA LEU A 186 20.39 -5.92 -11.07
C LEU A 186 19.73 -6.51 -9.83
N GLU A 187 19.16 -5.65 -8.99
CA GLU A 187 18.41 -6.09 -7.82
C GLU A 187 17.03 -6.62 -8.23
N VAL A 188 16.73 -7.83 -7.79
CA VAL A 188 15.45 -8.51 -8.04
C VAL A 188 14.71 -8.78 -6.73
N LEU A 189 13.44 -9.09 -6.84
CA LEU A 189 12.58 -9.37 -5.67
C LEU A 189 13.11 -10.53 -4.82
N GLY A 190 13.77 -11.49 -5.46
CA GLY A 190 14.28 -12.71 -4.85
C GLY A 190 13.19 -13.76 -4.64
N PRO A 191 13.57 -14.98 -4.23
CA PRO A 191 12.61 -16.06 -4.01
C PRO A 191 11.64 -15.67 -2.89
N LEU A 192 10.36 -15.65 -3.22
CA LEU A 192 9.30 -15.53 -2.22
C LEU A 192 9.17 -16.90 -1.53
N GLN A 193 9.20 -16.90 -0.21
CA GLN A 193 8.86 -18.10 0.54
C GLN A 193 7.40 -18.44 0.24
N THR A 194 7.17 -19.53 -0.47
CA THR A 194 5.83 -20.07 -0.74
C THR A 194 5.40 -20.91 0.46
N GLY A 195 4.10 -20.93 0.75
CA GLY A 195 3.58 -21.79 1.81
C GLY A 195 2.36 -21.24 2.49
N ALA A 196 1.79 -22.06 3.38
CA ALA A 196 0.65 -21.69 4.21
C ALA A 196 1.00 -20.51 5.14
N PRO A 197 0.00 -19.73 5.58
CA PRO A 197 0.23 -18.68 6.57
C PRO A 197 0.75 -19.30 7.87
N HIS A 198 1.75 -18.66 8.46
CA HIS A 198 2.17 -19.02 9.81
C HIS A 198 1.12 -18.54 10.81
N TRP A 199 0.32 -19.49 11.29
CA TRP A 199 -0.64 -19.20 12.33
C TRP A 199 0.10 -18.89 13.64
N VAL A 200 -0.11 -17.69 14.14
CA VAL A 200 0.44 -17.24 15.42
C VAL A 200 -0.72 -16.76 16.30
N TRP A 201 -0.84 -17.34 17.48
CA TRP A 201 -1.86 -16.89 18.43
C TRP A 201 -1.55 -15.47 18.92
N PRO A 202 -2.54 -14.56 18.87
CA PRO A 202 -2.40 -13.23 19.42
C PRO A 202 -2.14 -13.29 20.95
N ASP A 203 -1.41 -12.33 21.43
CA ASP A 203 -1.20 -12.17 22.88
C ASP A 203 -2.28 -11.24 23.45
N PHE A 204 -3.27 -11.81 24.13
CA PHE A 204 -4.34 -11.09 24.79
C PHE A 204 -4.02 -10.72 26.24
N SER A 205 -2.78 -10.85 26.69
CA SER A 205 -2.40 -10.39 28.03
C SER A 205 -2.67 -8.89 28.16
N PHE A 206 -3.01 -8.46 29.37
CA PHE A 206 -3.24 -7.05 29.66
C PHE A 206 -2.02 -6.19 29.32
N ASP A 207 -0.83 -6.72 29.56
CA ASP A 207 0.43 -6.05 29.25
C ASP A 207 0.64 -5.90 27.76
N ALA A 208 0.36 -6.94 26.96
CA ALA A 208 0.46 -6.86 25.48
C ALA A 208 -0.51 -5.82 24.92
N ILE A 209 -1.78 -5.84 25.36
CA ILE A 209 -2.79 -4.87 24.94
C ILE A 209 -2.36 -3.45 25.33
N ARG A 210 -1.91 -3.24 26.56
CA ARG A 210 -1.45 -1.93 27.05
C ARG A 210 -0.29 -1.38 26.23
N VAL A 211 0.60 -2.24 25.79
CA VAL A 211 1.77 -1.87 24.97
C VAL A 211 1.36 -1.52 23.52
N VAL A 212 0.47 -2.30 22.91
CA VAL A 212 0.10 -2.08 21.49
C VAL A 212 -0.97 -1.01 21.31
N LEU A 213 -1.78 -0.71 22.32
CA LEU A 213 -2.95 0.18 22.22
C LEU A 213 -2.60 1.61 21.76
N PRO A 214 -1.55 2.29 22.25
CA PRO A 214 -1.19 3.62 21.73
C PRO A 214 -0.84 3.59 20.24
N THR A 215 -0.09 2.57 19.81
CA THR A 215 0.24 2.37 18.40
C THR A 215 -1.00 2.03 17.57
N ALA A 216 -1.91 1.20 18.09
CA ALA A 216 -3.17 0.85 17.44
C ALA A 216 -4.07 2.09 17.25
N LEU A 217 -4.16 2.96 18.23
CA LEU A 217 -4.91 4.23 18.14
C LEU A 217 -4.30 5.15 17.09
N ALA A 218 -2.98 5.30 17.07
CA ALA A 218 -2.29 6.13 16.07
C ALA A 218 -2.50 5.59 14.64
N ILE A 219 -2.37 4.28 14.44
CA ILE A 219 -2.60 3.64 13.15
C ILE A 219 -4.07 3.77 12.75
N ALA A 220 -5.01 3.51 13.67
CA ALA A 220 -6.44 3.62 13.38
C ALA A 220 -6.83 5.04 12.96
N LEU A 221 -6.30 6.07 13.62
CA LEU A 221 -6.59 7.46 13.28
C LEU A 221 -6.12 7.80 11.86
N ILE A 222 -4.89 7.42 11.51
CA ILE A 222 -4.32 7.65 10.17
C ILE A 222 -5.09 6.82 9.13
N ALA A 223 -5.39 5.56 9.43
CA ALA A 223 -6.11 4.68 8.51
C ALA A 223 -7.57 5.12 8.30
N ILE A 224 -8.24 5.69 9.32
CA ILE A 224 -9.57 6.31 9.18
C ILE A 224 -9.50 7.49 8.21
N ALA A 225 -8.53 8.38 8.39
CA ALA A 225 -8.30 9.51 7.49
C ALA A 225 -8.02 9.06 6.06
N GLN A 226 -7.11 8.11 5.89
CA GLN A 226 -6.72 7.56 4.58
C GLN A 226 -7.88 6.83 3.89
N THR A 227 -8.61 6.00 4.63
CA THR A 227 -9.78 5.28 4.11
C THR A 227 -10.85 6.25 3.66
N ALA A 228 -11.18 7.26 4.46
CA ALA A 228 -12.18 8.26 4.12
C ALA A 228 -11.78 9.07 2.88
N ALA A 229 -10.52 9.51 2.82
CA ALA A 229 -9.98 10.26 1.70
C ALA A 229 -9.98 9.42 0.41
N THR A 230 -9.50 8.18 0.48
CA THR A 230 -9.43 7.25 -0.66
C THR A 230 -10.82 6.87 -1.15
N SER A 231 -11.74 6.57 -0.22
CA SER A 231 -13.10 6.19 -0.55
C SER A 231 -13.86 7.33 -1.24
N ARG A 232 -13.77 8.54 -0.72
CA ARG A 232 -14.42 9.73 -1.32
C ARG A 232 -13.80 10.06 -2.68
N SER A 233 -12.47 10.11 -2.76
CA SER A 233 -11.77 10.43 -4.02
C SER A 233 -12.09 9.43 -5.13
N SER A 234 -12.13 8.14 -4.82
CA SER A 234 -12.45 7.10 -5.81
C SER A 234 -13.93 7.11 -6.20
N ALA A 235 -14.84 7.39 -5.27
CA ALA A 235 -16.26 7.53 -5.56
C ALA A 235 -16.54 8.75 -6.44
N ASP A 236 -15.95 9.90 -6.13
CA ASP A 236 -16.06 11.13 -6.92
C ASP A 236 -15.52 10.92 -8.34
N ALA A 237 -14.35 10.31 -8.48
CA ALA A 237 -13.73 10.03 -9.78
C ALA A 237 -14.50 8.97 -10.59
N GLY A 238 -15.18 8.03 -9.91
CA GLY A 238 -16.00 6.98 -10.53
C GLY A 238 -17.45 7.38 -10.77
N GLY A 239 -17.89 8.53 -10.27
CA GLY A 239 -19.28 9.02 -10.41
C GLY A 239 -20.30 8.16 -9.66
N PHE A 240 -19.93 7.58 -8.51
CA PHE A 240 -20.83 6.78 -7.67
C PHE A 240 -20.80 7.24 -6.21
N THR A 241 -21.84 6.89 -5.47
CA THR A 241 -21.92 7.14 -4.03
C THR A 241 -21.36 5.97 -3.23
N THR A 242 -20.79 6.25 -2.07
CA THR A 242 -20.28 5.23 -1.14
C THR A 242 -20.76 5.53 0.29
N SER A 243 -20.63 4.54 1.17
CA SER A 243 -20.95 4.65 2.59
C SER A 243 -19.69 4.46 3.42
N LEU A 244 -19.17 5.53 4.00
CA LEU A 244 -17.99 5.46 4.87
C LEU A 244 -18.18 4.50 6.04
N ARG A 245 -19.41 4.37 6.55
CA ARG A 245 -19.71 3.41 7.61
C ARG A 245 -19.42 1.97 7.15
N ALA A 246 -19.91 1.61 5.96
CA ALA A 246 -19.68 0.29 5.39
C ALA A 246 -18.19 0.09 5.05
N ASP A 247 -17.53 1.11 4.51
CA ASP A 247 -16.10 1.06 4.20
C ASP A 247 -15.24 0.88 5.47
N PHE A 248 -15.56 1.58 6.56
CA PHE A 248 -14.90 1.39 7.86
C PHE A 248 -15.18 0.01 8.45
N THR A 249 -16.41 -0.51 8.31
CA THR A 249 -16.71 -1.90 8.69
C THR A 249 -15.84 -2.87 7.92
N GLY A 250 -15.70 -2.67 6.60
CA GLY A 250 -14.85 -3.47 5.74
C GLY A 250 -13.38 -3.45 6.18
N VAL A 251 -12.83 -2.27 6.52
CA VAL A 251 -11.45 -2.16 7.05
C VAL A 251 -11.33 -2.88 8.40
N GLY A 252 -12.31 -2.73 9.27
CA GLY A 252 -12.35 -3.43 10.56
C GLY A 252 -12.30 -4.94 10.40
N VAL A 253 -13.20 -5.50 9.56
CA VAL A 253 -13.24 -6.93 9.24
C VAL A 253 -11.97 -7.39 8.55
N ALA A 254 -11.41 -6.59 7.64
CA ALA A 254 -10.13 -6.88 6.97
C ALA A 254 -8.98 -7.03 7.97
N ASN A 255 -8.91 -6.16 8.99
CA ASN A 255 -7.91 -6.24 10.04
C ASN A 255 -8.05 -7.50 10.88
N LEU A 256 -9.29 -7.86 11.25
CA LEU A 256 -9.57 -9.10 11.98
C LEU A 256 -9.22 -10.34 11.14
N ALA A 257 -9.55 -10.33 9.85
CA ALA A 257 -9.20 -11.41 8.93
C ALA A 257 -7.69 -11.50 8.70
N SER A 258 -6.99 -10.36 8.59
CA SER A 258 -5.53 -10.30 8.50
C SER A 258 -4.87 -10.91 9.74
N ALA A 259 -5.35 -10.55 10.92
CA ALA A 259 -4.91 -11.16 12.17
C ALA A 259 -5.18 -12.66 12.19
N GLY A 260 -6.32 -13.09 11.67
CA GLY A 260 -6.71 -14.51 11.55
C GLY A 260 -5.77 -15.36 10.70
N VAL A 261 -4.98 -14.78 9.82
CA VAL A 261 -3.94 -15.46 9.03
C VAL A 261 -2.51 -15.17 9.55
N GLY A 262 -2.38 -14.65 10.77
CA GLY A 262 -1.08 -14.33 11.37
C GLY A 262 -0.38 -13.12 10.74
N ALA A 263 -1.13 -12.24 10.09
CA ALA A 263 -0.60 -11.05 9.44
C ALA A 263 -0.86 -9.78 10.27
N TYR A 264 -0.33 -8.67 9.82
CA TYR A 264 -0.39 -7.38 10.50
C TYR A 264 -1.53 -6.49 9.98
N SER A 265 -1.68 -5.32 10.61
CA SER A 265 -2.74 -4.35 10.31
C SER A 265 -2.71 -3.89 8.85
N VAL A 266 -3.91 -3.79 8.27
CA VAL A 266 -4.19 -3.39 6.89
C VAL A 266 -5.08 -2.14 6.86
N ASP A 267 -5.03 -1.41 5.75
CA ASP A 267 -5.87 -0.25 5.51
C ASP A 267 -6.24 -0.08 4.04
N ALA A 268 -7.00 0.97 3.73
CA ALA A 268 -7.35 1.30 2.36
C ALA A 268 -6.13 1.85 1.62
N SER A 269 -5.67 1.16 0.59
CA SER A 269 -4.53 1.57 -0.23
C SER A 269 -4.96 2.49 -1.37
N PRO A 270 -4.54 3.77 -1.38
CA PRO A 270 -4.84 4.70 -2.47
C PRO A 270 -4.30 4.22 -3.81
N GLY A 271 -3.05 3.72 -3.82
CA GLY A 271 -2.39 3.24 -5.04
C GLY A 271 -3.11 2.07 -5.67
N ALA A 272 -3.42 1.03 -4.89
CA ALA A 272 -4.14 -0.14 -5.37
C ALA A 272 -5.58 0.21 -5.79
N THR A 273 -6.25 1.12 -5.08
CA THR A 273 -7.58 1.62 -5.44
C THR A 273 -7.58 2.30 -6.83
N VAL A 274 -6.55 3.09 -7.14
CA VAL A 274 -6.39 3.70 -8.47
C VAL A 274 -6.16 2.63 -9.55
N VAL A 275 -5.43 1.55 -9.24
CA VAL A 275 -5.27 0.41 -10.17
C VAL A 275 -6.63 -0.22 -10.45
N MET A 276 -7.40 -0.53 -9.41
CA MET A 276 -8.74 -1.10 -9.53
C MET A 276 -9.64 -0.23 -10.41
N GLN A 277 -9.65 1.08 -10.16
CA GLN A 277 -10.44 2.04 -10.92
C GLN A 277 -9.99 2.14 -12.38
N SER A 278 -8.68 2.21 -12.64
CA SER A 278 -8.13 2.32 -14.00
C SER A 278 -8.31 1.04 -14.82
N SER A 279 -8.45 -0.10 -14.16
CA SER A 279 -8.76 -1.39 -14.78
C SER A 279 -10.24 -1.54 -15.16
N GLY A 280 -11.07 -0.53 -14.89
CA GLY A 280 -12.50 -0.55 -15.21
C GLY A 280 -13.34 -1.41 -14.26
N THR A 281 -12.83 -1.71 -13.08
CA THR A 281 -13.56 -2.44 -12.04
C THR A 281 -14.83 -1.70 -11.63
N LYS A 282 -15.95 -2.43 -11.54
CA LYS A 282 -17.28 -1.85 -11.24
C LYS A 282 -17.88 -2.41 -9.94
N SER A 283 -17.21 -3.34 -9.29
CA SER A 283 -17.69 -3.97 -8.05
C SER A 283 -16.53 -4.55 -7.24
N GLN A 284 -16.77 -4.87 -5.98
CA GLN A 284 -15.79 -5.51 -5.08
C GLN A 284 -15.37 -6.93 -5.52
N LEU A 285 -16.00 -7.51 -6.53
CA LEU A 285 -15.51 -8.74 -7.17
C LEU A 285 -14.08 -8.57 -7.70
N GLY A 286 -13.70 -7.36 -8.13
CA GLY A 286 -12.32 -7.08 -8.51
C GLY A 286 -11.33 -7.28 -7.36
N SER A 287 -11.68 -6.88 -6.14
CA SER A 287 -10.85 -7.12 -4.95
C SER A 287 -10.73 -8.61 -4.64
N VAL A 288 -11.83 -9.36 -4.75
CA VAL A 288 -11.81 -10.82 -4.56
C VAL A 288 -10.93 -11.51 -5.61
N ILE A 289 -11.09 -11.14 -6.89
CA ILE A 289 -10.25 -11.69 -7.98
C ILE A 289 -8.78 -11.35 -7.72
N GLY A 290 -8.47 -10.10 -7.37
CA GLY A 290 -7.12 -9.68 -7.02
C GLY A 290 -6.54 -10.49 -5.85
N ALA A 291 -7.32 -10.69 -4.79
CA ALA A 291 -6.92 -11.51 -3.64
C ALA A 291 -6.67 -12.98 -4.03
N VAL A 292 -7.53 -13.55 -4.88
CA VAL A 292 -7.34 -14.92 -5.41
C VAL A 292 -6.10 -15.00 -6.28
N CYS A 293 -5.82 -14.01 -7.13
CA CYS A 293 -4.56 -13.95 -7.88
C CYS A 293 -3.34 -13.92 -6.95
N VAL A 294 -3.38 -13.09 -5.89
CA VAL A 294 -2.31 -13.07 -4.89
C VAL A 294 -2.17 -14.42 -4.19
N LEU A 295 -3.28 -15.07 -3.85
CA LEU A 295 -3.28 -16.40 -3.24
C LEU A 295 -2.60 -17.44 -4.15
N VAL A 296 -2.95 -17.46 -5.44
CA VAL A 296 -2.31 -18.35 -6.43
C VAL A 296 -0.80 -18.07 -6.52
N VAL A 297 -0.41 -16.81 -6.53
CA VAL A 297 1.02 -16.42 -6.53
C VAL A 297 1.73 -16.91 -5.27
N VAL A 298 1.13 -16.74 -4.09
CA VAL A 298 1.73 -17.17 -2.81
C VAL A 298 1.87 -18.68 -2.73
N LEU A 299 0.91 -19.42 -3.26
CA LEU A 299 0.92 -20.88 -3.17
C LEU A 299 1.80 -21.54 -4.24
N PHE A 300 1.81 -21.01 -5.47
CA PHE A 300 2.34 -21.74 -6.62
C PHE A 300 3.40 -20.97 -7.42
N ALA A 301 3.43 -19.64 -7.35
CA ALA A 301 4.19 -18.82 -8.27
C ALA A 301 5.30 -17.98 -7.62
N GLY A 302 5.67 -18.28 -6.37
CA GLY A 302 6.72 -17.52 -5.66
C GLY A 302 8.06 -17.49 -6.40
N GLY A 303 8.40 -18.58 -7.09
CA GLY A 303 9.60 -18.66 -7.93
C GLY A 303 9.51 -17.85 -9.22
N LEU A 304 8.32 -17.69 -9.80
CA LEU A 304 8.13 -16.93 -11.05
C LEU A 304 8.39 -15.43 -10.89
N LEU A 305 8.20 -14.90 -9.66
CA LEU A 305 8.45 -13.50 -9.36
C LEU A 305 9.85 -13.24 -8.81
N ALA A 306 10.66 -14.29 -8.64
CA ALA A 306 12.00 -14.14 -8.07
C ALA A 306 12.88 -13.20 -8.91
N ASP A 307 12.79 -13.29 -10.23
CA ASP A 307 13.57 -12.50 -11.18
C ASP A 307 12.92 -11.15 -11.55
N LEU A 308 11.85 -10.76 -10.83
CA LEU A 308 11.19 -9.46 -11.09
C LEU A 308 12.07 -8.31 -10.60
N PRO A 309 12.51 -7.39 -11.49
CA PRO A 309 13.36 -6.27 -11.11
C PRO A 309 12.66 -5.32 -10.12
N THR A 310 13.36 -4.94 -9.07
CA THR A 310 12.87 -3.93 -8.11
C THR A 310 12.65 -2.58 -8.80
N ALA A 311 13.44 -2.24 -9.82
CA ALA A 311 13.31 -1.04 -10.63
C ALA A 311 11.97 -0.99 -11.40
N THR A 312 11.49 -2.13 -11.93
CA THR A 312 10.19 -2.22 -12.61
C THR A 312 9.03 -2.00 -11.62
N LEU A 313 9.12 -2.59 -10.42
CA LEU A 313 8.13 -2.35 -9.36
C LEU A 313 8.10 -0.88 -8.95
N ALA A 314 9.28 -0.27 -8.79
CA ALA A 314 9.42 1.15 -8.47
C ALA A 314 8.77 2.03 -9.54
N ALA A 315 9.01 1.74 -10.83
CA ALA A 315 8.41 2.46 -11.95
C ALA A 315 6.87 2.39 -11.93
N ILE A 316 6.31 1.21 -11.69
CA ILE A 316 4.85 1.03 -11.57
C ILE A 316 4.30 1.85 -10.40
N MET A 317 4.93 1.77 -9.24
CA MET A 317 4.50 2.51 -8.04
C MET A 317 4.57 4.03 -8.24
N ILE A 318 5.62 4.54 -8.88
CA ILE A 318 5.76 5.97 -9.22
C ILE A 318 4.62 6.40 -10.15
N LEU A 319 4.37 5.67 -11.24
CA LEU A 319 3.31 6.03 -12.18
C LEU A 319 1.93 6.05 -11.52
N LEU A 320 1.64 5.05 -10.68
CA LEU A 320 0.38 4.97 -9.95
C LEU A 320 0.24 6.13 -8.96
N SER A 321 1.32 6.47 -8.25
CA SER A 321 1.33 7.57 -7.29
C SER A 321 1.06 8.92 -7.97
N VAL A 322 1.65 9.16 -9.15
CA VAL A 322 1.37 10.36 -9.94
C VAL A 322 -0.12 10.45 -10.35
N ARG A 323 -0.77 9.31 -10.61
CA ARG A 323 -2.21 9.25 -10.93
C ARG A 323 -3.12 9.53 -9.73
N ILE A 324 -2.65 9.33 -8.49
CA ILE A 324 -3.39 9.68 -7.26
C ILE A 324 -3.56 11.20 -7.16
N VAL A 325 -2.58 11.97 -7.63
CA VAL A 325 -2.60 13.44 -7.56
C VAL A 325 -3.61 14.00 -8.55
N ASN A 326 -4.71 14.53 -8.03
CA ASN A 326 -5.71 15.19 -8.86
C ASN A 326 -5.29 16.64 -9.19
N VAL A 327 -4.45 16.79 -10.23
CA VAL A 327 -3.92 18.10 -10.67
C VAL A 327 -5.03 19.08 -11.03
N LYS A 328 -6.17 18.61 -11.53
CA LYS A 328 -7.32 19.49 -11.88
C LYS A 328 -7.92 20.09 -10.63
N GLU A 329 -8.10 19.30 -9.58
CA GLU A 329 -8.63 19.76 -8.31
C GLU A 329 -7.63 20.68 -7.58
N LEU A 330 -6.34 20.37 -7.65
CA LEU A 330 -5.29 21.25 -7.12
C LEU A 330 -5.31 22.64 -7.79
N ARG A 331 -5.46 22.68 -9.12
CA ARG A 331 -5.61 23.95 -9.87
C ARG A 331 -6.88 24.68 -9.49
N ARG A 332 -7.97 23.98 -9.28
CA ARG A 332 -9.25 24.53 -8.87
C ARG A 332 -9.15 25.15 -7.47
N ILE A 333 -8.55 24.44 -6.49
CA ILE A 333 -8.34 24.99 -5.14
C ILE A 333 -7.50 26.26 -5.21
N ARG A 334 -6.45 26.28 -6.02
CA ARG A 334 -5.60 27.48 -6.24
C ARG A 334 -6.39 28.68 -6.79
N SER A 335 -7.40 28.44 -7.63
CA SER A 335 -8.21 29.53 -8.22
C SER A 335 -9.28 30.07 -7.28
N TYR A 336 -9.74 29.28 -6.29
CA TYR A 336 -10.86 29.68 -5.42
C TYR A 336 -10.43 30.32 -4.10
N SER A 337 -9.32 29.88 -3.49
CA SER A 337 -8.96 30.36 -2.16
C SER A 337 -7.47 30.11 -1.84
N LYS A 338 -6.74 31.22 -1.56
CA LYS A 338 -5.34 31.16 -1.08
C LYS A 338 -5.23 30.43 0.28
N PRO A 339 -6.12 30.63 1.27
CA PRO A 339 -6.10 29.86 2.51
C PRO A 339 -6.33 28.34 2.30
N ALA A 340 -7.22 27.96 1.40
CA ALA A 340 -7.45 26.56 1.08
C ALA A 340 -6.23 25.92 0.41
N LEU A 341 -5.51 26.66 -0.44
CA LEU A 341 -4.25 26.20 -1.02
C LEU A 341 -3.17 26.04 0.04
N ALA A 342 -3.03 27.00 0.97
CA ALA A 342 -2.10 26.89 2.08
C ALA A 342 -2.38 25.65 2.93
N LEU A 343 -3.66 25.39 3.26
CA LEU A 343 -4.07 24.18 3.98
C LEU A 343 -3.71 22.90 3.20
N THR A 344 -3.91 22.89 1.88
CA THR A 344 -3.55 21.75 1.00
C THR A 344 -2.05 21.49 0.97
N ILE A 345 -1.21 22.52 1.09
CA ILE A 345 0.27 22.39 1.07
C ILE A 345 0.80 21.95 2.45
N VAL A 346 0.14 22.38 3.53
CA VAL A 346 0.57 22.06 4.91
C VAL A 346 0.12 20.64 5.31
N THR A 347 -0.94 20.12 4.70
CA THR A 347 -1.45 18.76 4.95
C THR A 347 -0.67 17.71 4.16
#